data_9f8d0a024cb8ac2a28cb7b9fd8035239
#
_entry.id   9f8d0a024cb8ac2a28cb7b9fd8035239
#
_cell.length_a   1.000
_cell.length_b   1.000
_cell.length_c   1.000
_cell.angle_alpha   90.00
_cell.angle_beta   90.00
_cell.angle_gamma   90.00
#
_symmetry.space_group_name_H-M   'P 1'
#
loop_
_entity.id
_entity.type
_entity.pdbx_description
1 polymer ?
#
loop_
_entity_poly.entity_id
_entity_poly.type
_entity_poly.pdbx_seq_one_letter_code
_entity_poly.pdbx_strand_id
1 'polypeptide(L)'
;MKKNIYTICKAIVLICLIILVASNFKVDKDSKASMETVQNKTIEKVNLDGFTQLDNLNIKRFLGLDPSQYDGSVYYKSDDAMSAREFIIVKFKDHSQQDAFKETIEKRINSQKGIFEGYAPDQAELLKNAVIDIHGNYALYAVKEDAATMNDQFLKALSEGE
;
A
#
# COMPACT_ATOMS: atom_id res chain seq x y z
N MET A 1 -41.91 -31.77 -14.03
CA MET A 1 -41.28 -30.58 -14.64
C MET A 1 -40.87 -29.53 -13.62
N LYS A 2 -41.70 -29.10 -12.65
CA LYS A 2 -41.33 -28.05 -11.66
C LYS A 2 -40.09 -28.37 -10.80
N LYS A 3 -39.90 -29.63 -10.40
CA LYS A 3 -38.78 -30.06 -9.53
C LYS A 3 -37.41 -29.92 -10.19
N ASN A 4 -37.32 -30.13 -11.51
CA ASN A 4 -36.07 -30.01 -12.27
C ASN A 4 -35.67 -28.53 -12.49
N ILE A 5 -36.67 -27.64 -12.65
CA ILE A 5 -36.41 -26.18 -12.78
C ILE A 5 -35.79 -25.61 -11.49
N TYR A 6 -36.28 -26.05 -10.33
CA TYR A 6 -35.75 -25.64 -9.02
C TYR A 6 -34.30 -26.07 -8.82
N THR A 7 -33.96 -27.27 -9.28
CA THR A 7 -32.59 -27.79 -9.19
C THR A 7 -31.65 -27.04 -10.13
N ILE A 8 -32.10 -26.70 -11.33
CA ILE A 8 -31.35 -25.91 -12.31
C ILE A 8 -31.11 -24.49 -11.77
N CYS A 9 -32.14 -23.82 -11.23
CA CYS A 9 -31.99 -22.50 -10.64
C CYS A 9 -30.99 -22.49 -9.46
N LYS A 10 -31.00 -23.49 -8.58
CA LYS A 10 -30.01 -23.60 -7.48
C LYS A 10 -28.59 -23.78 -8.01
N ALA A 11 -28.40 -24.59 -9.06
CA ALA A 11 -27.08 -24.77 -9.67
C ALA A 11 -26.55 -23.47 -10.29
N ILE A 12 -27.41 -22.72 -10.98
CA ILE A 12 -27.03 -21.41 -11.56
C ILE A 12 -26.63 -20.42 -10.46
N VAL A 13 -27.41 -20.31 -9.38
CA VAL A 13 -27.08 -19.44 -8.25
C VAL A 13 -25.75 -19.83 -7.60
N LEU A 14 -25.49 -21.13 -7.42
CA LEU A 14 -24.22 -21.61 -6.87
C LEU A 14 -23.05 -21.27 -7.78
N ILE A 15 -23.18 -21.46 -9.08
CA ILE A 15 -22.15 -21.11 -10.07
C ILE A 15 -21.88 -19.59 -10.07
N CYS A 16 -22.93 -18.77 -10.05
CA CYS A 16 -22.79 -17.32 -9.95
C CYS A 16 -22.07 -16.91 -8.66
N LEU A 17 -22.36 -17.55 -7.56
CA LEU A 17 -21.74 -17.30 -6.26
C LEU A 17 -20.25 -17.69 -6.26
N ILE A 18 -19.91 -18.84 -6.87
CA ILE A 18 -18.51 -19.27 -7.06
C ILE A 18 -17.76 -18.29 -7.96
N ILE A 19 -18.34 -17.82 -9.06
CA ILE A 19 -17.72 -16.84 -9.94
C ILE A 19 -17.50 -15.52 -9.20
N LEU A 20 -18.47 -15.08 -8.42
CA LEU A 20 -18.41 -13.85 -7.64
C LEU A 20 -17.34 -13.92 -6.53
N VAL A 21 -17.22 -15.05 -5.86
CA VAL A 21 -16.15 -15.32 -4.90
C VAL A 21 -14.80 -15.38 -5.60
N ALA A 22 -14.67 -16.15 -6.69
CA ALA A 22 -13.42 -16.28 -7.44
C ALA A 22 -12.94 -14.94 -8.04
N SER A 23 -13.85 -14.04 -8.42
CA SER A 23 -13.49 -12.71 -8.95
C SER A 23 -12.94 -11.76 -7.88
N ASN A 24 -13.23 -12.02 -6.59
CA ASN A 24 -12.65 -11.28 -5.47
C ASN A 24 -11.26 -11.82 -5.06
N PHE A 25 -10.86 -12.99 -5.52
CA PHE A 25 -9.51 -13.56 -5.32
C PHE A 25 -8.61 -13.33 -6.56
N LYS A 26 -8.68 -12.14 -7.18
CA LYS A 26 -7.62 -11.76 -8.11
C LYS A 26 -6.36 -11.53 -7.28
N VAL A 27 -5.50 -12.51 -7.22
CA VAL A 27 -4.13 -12.34 -6.75
C VAL A 27 -3.43 -11.54 -7.84
N ASP A 28 -3.05 -10.31 -7.53
CA ASP A 28 -2.25 -9.50 -8.44
C ASP A 28 -0.94 -10.22 -8.73
N LYS A 29 -0.47 -10.11 -9.97
CA LYS A 29 0.77 -10.76 -10.35
C LYS A 29 1.97 -10.09 -9.70
N ASP A 30 2.97 -10.90 -9.40
CA ASP A 30 4.25 -10.41 -8.92
C ASP A 30 5.01 -9.66 -10.01
N SER A 31 5.45 -8.47 -9.69
CA SER A 31 6.35 -7.72 -10.56
C SER A 31 7.78 -8.21 -10.42
N LYS A 32 8.48 -8.34 -11.55
CA LYS A 32 9.91 -8.64 -11.62
C LYS A 32 10.78 -7.38 -11.55
N ALA A 33 10.15 -6.19 -11.50
CA ALA A 33 10.88 -4.94 -11.39
C ALA A 33 11.81 -4.94 -10.17
N SER A 34 12.96 -4.31 -10.30
CA SER A 34 13.85 -4.11 -9.15
C SER A 34 13.28 -3.04 -8.21
N MET A 35 13.66 -3.08 -6.93
CA MET A 35 13.29 -2.04 -5.97
C MET A 35 13.70 -0.64 -6.47
N GLU A 36 14.90 -0.51 -7.03
CA GLU A 36 15.41 0.73 -7.60
C GLU A 36 14.53 1.26 -8.74
N THR A 37 14.10 0.39 -9.66
CA THR A 37 13.20 0.77 -10.76
C THR A 37 11.87 1.26 -10.23
N VAL A 38 11.26 0.52 -9.28
CA VAL A 38 9.97 0.90 -8.68
C VAL A 38 10.09 2.21 -7.92
N GLN A 39 11.14 2.37 -7.09
CA GLN A 39 11.42 3.62 -6.38
C GLN A 39 11.53 4.81 -7.34
N ASN A 40 12.43 4.74 -8.33
CA ASN A 40 12.71 5.85 -9.23
C ASN A 40 11.46 6.27 -10.01
N LYS A 41 10.67 5.30 -10.50
CA LYS A 41 9.43 5.61 -11.21
C LYS A 41 8.34 6.17 -10.30
N THR A 42 8.20 5.64 -9.10
CA THR A 42 7.20 6.13 -8.13
C THR A 42 7.41 7.60 -7.78
N ILE A 43 8.67 8.04 -7.70
CA ILE A 43 9.02 9.42 -7.33
C ILE A 43 9.27 10.35 -8.53
N GLU A 44 9.24 9.85 -9.77
CA GLU A 44 9.64 10.59 -10.98
C GLU A 44 8.94 11.96 -11.15
N LYS A 45 7.66 12.05 -10.75
CA LYS A 45 6.86 13.29 -10.87
C LYS A 45 6.53 13.91 -9.51
N VAL A 46 7.26 13.52 -8.48
CA VAL A 46 7.00 13.93 -7.10
C VAL A 46 8.08 14.90 -6.65
N ASN A 47 7.69 16.03 -6.09
CA ASN A 47 8.65 16.90 -5.43
C ASN A 47 9.05 16.31 -4.07
N LEU A 48 10.35 16.06 -3.90
CA LEU A 48 10.95 15.55 -2.67
C LEU A 48 11.72 16.63 -1.87
N ASP A 49 11.53 17.91 -2.17
CA ASP A 49 12.14 18.99 -1.39
C ASP A 49 11.68 18.89 0.08
N GLY A 50 12.62 18.92 0.99
CA GLY A 50 12.34 18.74 2.43
C GLY A 50 11.99 17.30 2.83
N PHE A 51 12.38 16.30 2.02
CA PHE A 51 12.31 14.89 2.39
C PHE A 51 13.71 14.28 2.47
N THR A 52 13.93 13.50 3.50
CA THR A 52 15.15 12.67 3.65
C THR A 52 14.79 11.19 3.53
N GLN A 53 15.59 10.46 2.75
CA GLN A 53 15.55 9.00 2.75
C GLN A 53 16.17 8.49 4.05
N LEU A 54 15.44 7.67 4.76
CA LEU A 54 15.84 7.15 6.06
C LEU A 54 16.28 5.69 5.97
N ASP A 55 17.17 5.31 6.89
CA ASP A 55 17.74 3.97 6.98
C ASP A 55 16.81 2.94 7.64
N ASN A 56 17.25 1.69 7.66
CA ASN A 56 16.51 0.57 8.23
C ASN A 56 16.19 0.73 9.73
N LEU A 57 17.05 1.41 10.48
CA LEU A 57 16.81 1.67 11.91
C LEU A 57 15.64 2.62 12.10
N ASN A 58 15.55 3.63 11.24
CA ASN A 58 14.47 4.61 11.25
C ASN A 58 13.14 4.01 10.78
N ILE A 59 13.14 3.09 9.80
CA ILE A 59 11.95 2.33 9.41
C ILE A 59 11.38 1.60 10.63
N LYS A 60 12.22 0.87 11.36
CA LYS A 60 11.79 0.16 12.56
C LYS A 60 11.30 1.10 13.65
N ARG A 61 11.98 2.23 13.86
CA ARG A 61 11.64 3.22 14.89
C ARG A 61 10.33 3.94 14.61
N PHE A 62 10.11 4.39 13.39
CA PHE A 62 8.96 5.23 13.04
C PHE A 62 7.73 4.43 12.61
N LEU A 63 7.92 3.36 11.84
CA LEU A 63 6.84 2.59 11.27
C LEU A 63 6.56 1.28 12.03
N GLY A 64 7.48 0.82 12.88
CA GLY A 64 7.36 -0.47 13.56
C GLY A 64 7.58 -1.68 12.64
N LEU A 65 8.02 -1.46 11.39
CA LEU A 65 8.33 -2.50 10.43
C LEU A 65 9.77 -2.98 10.60
N ASP A 66 10.02 -4.28 10.43
CA ASP A 66 11.38 -4.83 10.41
C ASP A 66 11.85 -5.02 8.95
N PRO A 67 12.74 -4.14 8.42
CA PRO A 67 13.19 -4.20 7.04
C PRO A 67 13.87 -5.51 6.65
N SER A 68 14.45 -6.23 7.61
CA SER A 68 15.12 -7.52 7.35
C SER A 68 14.14 -8.62 6.90
N GLN A 69 12.87 -8.46 7.19
CA GLN A 69 11.81 -9.39 6.77
C GLN A 69 11.41 -9.23 5.32
N TYR A 70 11.69 -8.08 4.71
CA TYR A 70 11.34 -7.76 3.32
C TYR A 70 12.50 -8.06 2.37
N ASP A 71 12.19 -8.23 1.08
CA ASP A 71 13.19 -8.34 0.00
C ASP A 71 13.83 -6.97 -0.30
N GLY A 72 13.10 -5.90 -0.03
CA GLY A 72 13.59 -4.53 -0.09
C GLY A 72 12.62 -3.55 0.56
N SER A 73 13.15 -2.41 0.99
CA SER A 73 12.36 -1.31 1.53
C SER A 73 13.06 0.03 1.33
N VAL A 74 12.29 1.07 1.03
CA VAL A 74 12.77 2.44 0.87
C VAL A 74 11.79 3.38 1.56
N TYR A 75 12.27 4.16 2.53
CA TYR A 75 11.45 5.05 3.34
C TYR A 75 11.93 6.49 3.25
N TYR A 76 10.99 7.39 3.01
CA TYR A 76 11.21 8.83 3.03
C TYR A 76 10.28 9.49 4.03
N LYS A 77 10.81 10.47 4.72
CA LYS A 77 10.06 11.27 5.69
C LYS A 77 10.40 12.74 5.54
N SER A 78 9.41 13.61 5.77
CA SER A 78 9.64 15.06 5.83
C SER A 78 10.65 15.41 6.90
N ASP A 79 11.54 16.36 6.57
CA ASP A 79 12.52 16.97 7.51
C ASP A 79 11.83 17.83 8.56
N ASP A 80 10.61 18.30 8.28
CA ASP A 80 9.80 19.03 9.24
C ASP A 80 9.17 18.05 10.26
N ALA A 81 9.56 18.23 11.53
CA ALA A 81 9.05 17.41 12.64
C ALA A 81 7.55 17.59 12.89
N MET A 82 6.95 18.70 12.42
CA MET A 82 5.52 18.99 12.53
C MET A 82 4.72 18.51 11.32
N SER A 83 5.35 17.78 10.40
CA SER A 83 4.71 17.23 9.20
C SER A 83 4.40 15.75 9.34
N ALA A 84 3.21 15.38 8.89
CA ALA A 84 2.80 13.97 8.76
C ALA A 84 3.32 13.31 7.47
N ARG A 85 3.96 14.08 6.58
CA ARG A 85 4.36 13.60 5.25
C ARG A 85 5.45 12.55 5.36
N GLU A 86 5.15 11.38 4.83
CA GLU A 86 6.06 10.25 4.75
C GLU A 86 5.59 9.26 3.67
N PHE A 87 6.49 8.44 3.15
CA PHE A 87 6.11 7.30 2.32
C PHE A 87 7.13 6.17 2.42
N ILE A 88 6.66 4.94 2.25
CA ILE A 88 7.52 3.75 2.16
C ILE A 88 7.07 2.88 0.99
N ILE A 89 8.04 2.33 0.29
CA ILE A 89 7.85 1.25 -0.68
C ILE A 89 8.49 0.00 -0.09
N VAL A 90 7.78 -1.11 -0.11
CA VAL A 90 8.30 -2.42 0.32
C VAL A 90 8.15 -3.44 -0.80
N LYS A 91 9.13 -4.35 -0.88
CA LYS A 91 9.03 -5.58 -1.66
C LYS A 91 8.94 -6.75 -0.69
N PHE A 92 7.84 -7.49 -0.76
CA PHE A 92 7.62 -8.66 0.06
C PHE A 92 8.48 -9.85 -0.38
N LYS A 93 8.93 -10.65 0.56
CA LYS A 93 9.49 -11.99 0.30
C LYS A 93 8.39 -13.02 0.09
N ASP A 94 7.24 -12.80 0.75
CA ASP A 94 6.10 -13.70 0.74
C ASP A 94 4.79 -12.92 0.92
N HIS A 95 3.74 -13.32 0.21
CA HIS A 95 2.43 -12.67 0.26
C HIS A 95 1.77 -12.70 1.65
N SER A 96 2.13 -13.66 2.51
CA SER A 96 1.64 -13.71 3.89
C SER A 96 2.02 -12.51 4.74
N GLN A 97 2.98 -11.70 4.28
CA GLN A 97 3.41 -10.47 4.95
C GLN A 97 2.48 -9.28 4.71
N GLN A 98 1.61 -9.34 3.69
CA GLN A 98 0.77 -8.22 3.24
C GLN A 98 -0.18 -7.73 4.33
N ASP A 99 -0.89 -8.65 4.98
CA ASP A 99 -1.86 -8.31 6.03
C ASP A 99 -1.17 -7.67 7.24
N ALA A 100 -0.04 -8.22 7.67
CA ALA A 100 0.74 -7.67 8.78
C ALA A 100 1.31 -6.28 8.47
N PHE A 101 1.76 -6.07 7.23
CA PHE A 101 2.19 -4.76 6.75
C PHE A 101 1.03 -3.76 6.82
N LYS A 102 -0.11 -4.10 6.20
CA LYS A 102 -1.29 -3.25 6.18
C LYS A 102 -1.75 -2.86 7.57
N GLU A 103 -1.89 -3.83 8.48
CA GLU A 103 -2.29 -3.60 9.86
C GLU A 103 -1.32 -2.64 10.58
N THR A 104 -0.02 -2.82 10.37
CA THR A 104 1.01 -1.98 10.99
C THR A 104 0.92 -0.54 10.48
N ILE A 105 0.72 -0.35 9.18
CA ILE A 105 0.56 0.99 8.59
C ILE A 105 -0.76 1.65 9.02
N GLU A 106 -1.87 0.91 9.08
CA GLU A 106 -3.14 1.44 9.58
C GLU A 106 -3.03 1.90 11.05
N LYS A 107 -2.33 1.16 11.90
CA LYS A 107 -2.02 1.58 13.28
C LYS A 107 -1.18 2.86 13.30
N ARG A 108 -0.19 2.97 12.41
CA ARG A 108 0.62 4.18 12.25
C ARG A 108 -0.23 5.39 11.90
N ILE A 109 -1.08 5.28 10.87
CA ILE A 109 -1.99 6.35 10.45
C ILE A 109 -2.89 6.78 11.60
N ASN A 110 -3.53 5.84 12.28
CA ASN A 110 -4.43 6.14 13.39
C ASN A 110 -3.72 6.83 14.56
N SER A 111 -2.52 6.38 14.91
CA SER A 111 -1.69 6.99 15.94
C SER A 111 -1.31 8.43 15.57
N GLN A 112 -0.88 8.67 14.33
CA GLN A 112 -0.50 10.00 13.85
C GLN A 112 -1.72 10.93 13.78
N LYS A 113 -2.87 10.46 13.31
CA LYS A 113 -4.12 11.23 13.32
C LYS A 113 -4.45 11.73 14.72
N GLY A 114 -4.42 10.86 15.72
CA GLY A 114 -4.68 11.24 17.11
C GLY A 114 -3.73 12.33 17.64
N ILE A 115 -2.48 12.35 17.15
CA ILE A 115 -1.52 13.38 17.50
C ILE A 115 -1.87 14.70 16.81
N PHE A 116 -2.11 14.69 15.49
CA PHE A 116 -2.28 15.90 14.68
C PHE A 116 -3.66 16.56 14.81
N GLU A 117 -4.73 15.81 15.10
CA GLU A 117 -6.10 16.34 15.21
C GLU A 117 -6.22 17.52 16.19
N GLY A 118 -5.38 17.56 17.23
CA GLY A 118 -5.42 18.60 18.26
C GLY A 118 -4.75 19.93 17.92
N TYR A 119 -3.80 19.94 16.95
CA TYR A 119 -2.97 21.15 16.69
C TYR A 119 -2.62 21.43 15.22
N ALA A 120 -2.76 20.44 14.33
CA ALA A 120 -2.45 20.58 12.89
C ALA A 120 -3.51 19.87 12.04
N PRO A 121 -4.72 20.47 11.90
CA PRO A 121 -5.82 19.84 11.17
C PRO A 121 -5.53 19.51 9.71
N ASP A 122 -4.68 20.29 9.05
CA ASP A 122 -4.20 20.06 7.68
C ASP A 122 -3.37 18.77 7.58
N GLN A 123 -2.53 18.48 8.57
CA GLN A 123 -1.77 17.23 8.65
C GLN A 123 -2.68 16.03 8.96
N ALA A 124 -3.68 16.23 9.81
CA ALA A 124 -4.69 15.20 10.06
C ALA A 124 -5.52 14.89 8.79
N GLU A 125 -5.79 15.89 7.94
CA GLU A 125 -6.48 15.68 6.67
C GLU A 125 -5.60 14.92 5.66
N LEU A 126 -4.28 15.20 5.59
CA LEU A 126 -3.34 14.40 4.79
C LEU A 126 -3.37 12.93 5.21
N LEU A 127 -3.40 12.65 6.51
CA LEU A 127 -3.46 11.28 7.04
C LEU A 127 -4.79 10.58 6.73
N LYS A 128 -5.90 11.30 6.61
CA LYS A 128 -7.18 10.73 6.15
C LYS A 128 -7.13 10.30 4.68
N ASN A 129 -6.34 11.02 3.88
CA ASN A 129 -6.15 10.78 2.46
C ASN A 129 -4.92 9.91 2.17
N ALA A 130 -4.34 9.27 3.19
CA ALA A 130 -3.21 8.37 3.03
C ALA A 130 -3.53 7.24 2.05
N VAL A 131 -2.58 6.93 1.20
CA VAL A 131 -2.65 5.79 0.29
C VAL A 131 -1.96 4.59 0.91
N ILE A 132 -2.62 3.44 0.92
CA ILE A 132 -2.03 2.13 1.14
C ILE A 132 -2.42 1.28 -0.06
N ASP A 133 -1.48 0.94 -0.90
CA ASP A 133 -1.69 0.07 -2.06
C ASP A 133 -0.77 -1.15 -1.95
N ILE A 134 -1.34 -2.34 -2.05
CA ILE A 134 -0.63 -3.61 -2.05
C ILE A 134 -0.93 -4.29 -3.37
N HIS A 135 0.08 -4.46 -4.20
CA HIS A 135 -0.05 -5.04 -5.53
C HIS A 135 1.03 -6.08 -5.77
N GLY A 136 0.63 -7.34 -5.96
CA GLY A 136 1.54 -8.47 -6.11
C GLY A 136 2.53 -8.54 -4.92
N ASN A 137 3.79 -8.57 -5.23
CA ASN A 137 4.88 -8.63 -4.25
C ASN A 137 5.39 -7.25 -3.76
N TYR A 138 4.64 -6.17 -4.00
CA TYR A 138 4.99 -4.82 -3.57
C TYR A 138 3.89 -4.15 -2.77
N ALA A 139 4.26 -3.17 -1.95
CA ALA A 139 3.34 -2.23 -1.32
C ALA A 139 3.89 -0.81 -1.31
N LEU A 140 2.97 0.15 -1.43
CA LEU A 140 3.18 1.57 -1.22
C LEU A 140 2.32 2.04 -0.04
N TYR A 141 2.91 2.77 0.89
CA TYR A 141 2.22 3.65 1.81
C TYR A 141 2.70 5.07 1.58
N ALA A 142 1.78 6.02 1.44
CA ALA A 142 2.13 7.42 1.22
C ALA A 142 1.15 8.38 1.91
N VAL A 143 1.70 9.36 2.63
CA VAL A 143 1.01 10.52 3.20
C VAL A 143 1.63 11.76 2.59
N LYS A 144 1.00 12.28 1.55
CA LYS A 144 1.48 13.45 0.80
C LYS A 144 0.32 14.01 -0.06
N GLU A 145 0.40 15.26 -0.45
CA GLU A 145 -0.62 15.91 -1.27
C GLU A 145 -0.81 15.23 -2.64
N ASP A 146 0.26 14.72 -3.20
CA ASP A 146 0.31 14.02 -4.49
C ASP A 146 0.42 12.50 -4.35
N ALA A 147 -0.02 11.93 -3.20
CA ALA A 147 0.02 10.49 -2.95
C ALA A 147 -0.72 9.67 -4.02
N ALA A 148 -1.81 10.19 -4.59
CA ALA A 148 -2.52 9.56 -5.71
C ALA A 148 -1.64 9.47 -6.97
N THR A 149 -0.91 10.54 -7.31
CA THR A 149 0.05 10.54 -8.42
C THR A 149 1.20 9.54 -8.17
N MET A 150 1.68 9.45 -6.93
CA MET A 150 2.67 8.44 -6.56
C MET A 150 2.14 7.03 -6.79
N ASN A 151 0.89 6.77 -6.41
CA ASN A 151 0.26 5.46 -6.58
C ASN A 151 0.12 5.08 -8.06
N ASP A 152 -0.32 6.02 -8.90
CA ASP A 152 -0.42 5.78 -10.34
C ASP A 152 0.94 5.41 -10.96
N GLN A 153 2.02 6.08 -10.53
CA GLN A 153 3.37 5.79 -10.99
C GLN A 153 3.92 4.47 -10.44
N PHE A 154 3.59 4.17 -9.16
CA PHE A 154 3.91 2.90 -8.54
C PHE A 154 3.29 1.72 -9.30
N LEU A 155 1.98 1.76 -9.56
CA LEU A 155 1.29 0.71 -10.33
C LEU A 155 1.84 0.58 -11.76
N LYS A 156 2.16 1.71 -12.41
CA LYS A 156 2.80 1.70 -13.72
C LYS A 156 4.18 1.04 -13.69
N ALA A 157 4.99 1.34 -12.67
CA ALA A 157 6.31 0.72 -12.51
C ALA A 157 6.21 -0.80 -12.33
N LEU A 158 5.19 -1.29 -11.62
CA LEU A 158 4.96 -2.71 -11.43
C LEU A 158 4.52 -3.40 -12.73
N SER A 159 3.61 -2.80 -13.48
CA SER A 159 3.10 -3.38 -14.75
C SER A 159 4.15 -3.48 -15.85
N GLU A 160 5.15 -2.60 -15.85
CA GLU A 160 6.29 -2.69 -16.80
C GLU A 160 7.26 -3.82 -16.43
N GLY A 161 7.17 -4.38 -15.24
CA GLY A 161 7.98 -5.49 -14.73
C GLY A 161 7.29 -6.86 -14.75
N GLU A 162 6.03 -6.96 -15.22
CA GLU A 162 5.28 -8.22 -15.29
C GLU A 162 5.73 -9.20 -16.41
#